data_e0732206259c388feaf406ddeba1d8d7
#
_entry.id   e0732206259c388feaf406ddeba1d8d7
#
_cell.length_a   1.000
_cell.length_b   1.000
_cell.length_c   1.000
_cell.angle_alpha   90.00
_cell.angle_beta   90.00
_cell.angle_gamma   90.00
#
_symmetry.space_group_name_H-M   'P 1'
#
loop_
_entity.id
_entity.type
_entity.pdbx_description
1 polymer ?
#
loop_
_entity_poly.entity_id
_entity_poly.type
_entity_poly.pdbx_seq_one_letter_code
_entity_poly.pdbx_strand_id
1 'polypeptide(L)'
;MTRDLHIVGFQVGRETYGVPITSLHEIVRVPEITSVPDAPDYMEGVINLRGRIVSVIDLRKRFGEKEIRTNRQNRILVVEHNGRLSGLIVDSATEVLKIPAADVEASPAGFEEGNLNCVSGLGKYGGRLIVLLEMATLLEFSRSIRGNREKESAGTSQSPESAKQATAAGKP
;
A
#
# COMPACT_ATOMS: atom_id res chain seq x y z
N MET A 1 -8.47 -0.02 -31.44
CA MET A 1 -7.99 1.32 -31.06
C MET A 1 -7.28 1.23 -29.72
N THR A 2 -6.01 1.38 -29.75
CA THR A 2 -5.18 1.45 -28.56
C THR A 2 -5.37 2.83 -27.92
N ARG A 3 -5.83 2.85 -26.70
CA ARG A 3 -6.01 4.11 -25.94
C ARG A 3 -4.71 4.50 -25.27
N ASP A 4 -4.44 5.80 -25.28
CA ASP A 4 -3.33 6.34 -24.52
C ASP A 4 -3.57 6.10 -23.00
N LEU A 5 -2.50 5.79 -22.30
CA LEU A 5 -2.54 5.58 -20.86
C LEU A 5 -2.30 6.90 -20.14
N HIS A 6 -3.24 7.33 -19.33
CA HIS A 6 -3.09 8.51 -18.47
C HIS A 6 -2.69 8.06 -17.08
N ILE A 7 -1.54 8.52 -16.62
CA ILE A 7 -0.98 8.15 -15.32
C ILE A 7 -0.58 9.39 -14.53
N VAL A 8 -0.49 9.21 -13.23
CA VAL A 8 0.19 10.15 -12.33
C VAL A 8 1.58 9.62 -12.08
N GLY A 9 2.59 10.39 -12.48
CA GLY A 9 3.99 10.06 -12.25
C GLY A 9 4.44 10.53 -10.88
N PHE A 10 5.26 9.72 -10.22
CA PHE A 10 5.86 10.05 -8.94
C PHE A 10 7.22 9.37 -8.81
N GLN A 11 8.03 9.89 -7.90
CA GLN A 11 9.36 9.34 -7.66
C GLN A 11 9.43 8.58 -6.35
N VAL A 12 10.09 7.43 -6.42
CA VAL A 12 10.55 6.66 -5.26
C VAL A 12 12.01 6.29 -5.51
N GLY A 13 12.90 6.79 -4.66
CA GLY A 13 14.32 6.66 -4.88
C GLY A 13 14.76 7.34 -6.18
N ARG A 14 15.40 6.58 -7.04
CA ARG A 14 15.88 7.08 -8.35
C ARG A 14 14.93 6.80 -9.51
N GLU A 15 13.88 6.03 -9.26
CA GLU A 15 12.99 5.56 -10.30
C GLU A 15 11.70 6.36 -10.33
N THR A 16 11.15 6.51 -11.53
CA THR A 16 9.83 7.10 -11.75
C THR A 16 8.81 5.99 -11.91
N TYR A 17 7.75 6.09 -11.12
CA TYR A 17 6.62 5.17 -11.14
C TYR A 17 5.38 5.89 -11.61
N GLY A 18 4.38 5.13 -12.01
CA GLY A 18 3.10 5.68 -12.40
C GLY A 18 1.93 4.79 -12.00
N VAL A 19 0.86 5.43 -11.59
CA VAL A 19 -0.44 4.79 -11.33
C VAL A 19 -1.49 5.38 -12.25
N PRO A 20 -2.52 4.61 -12.63
CA PRO A 20 -3.59 5.14 -13.46
C PRO A 20 -4.24 6.36 -12.80
N ILE A 21 -4.47 7.41 -13.58
CA ILE A 21 -5.12 8.62 -13.06
C ILE A 21 -6.54 8.32 -12.54
N THR A 22 -7.17 7.31 -13.08
CA THR A 22 -8.50 6.86 -12.64
C THR A 22 -8.50 6.29 -11.23
N SER A 23 -7.34 5.85 -10.73
CA SER A 23 -7.18 5.37 -9.36
C SER A 23 -6.84 6.48 -8.37
N LEU A 24 -6.44 7.66 -8.84
CA LEU A 24 -6.07 8.76 -7.98
C LEU A 24 -7.30 9.48 -7.45
N HIS A 25 -7.37 9.62 -6.13
CA HIS A 25 -8.39 10.43 -5.47
C HIS A 25 -7.90 11.86 -5.25
N GLU A 26 -6.74 12.00 -4.61
CA GLU A 26 -6.07 13.29 -4.42
C GLU A 26 -4.59 13.10 -4.04
N ILE A 27 -3.83 14.18 -4.12
CA ILE A 27 -2.45 14.24 -3.65
C ILE A 27 -2.39 15.24 -2.50
N VAL A 28 -1.86 14.81 -1.36
CA VAL A 28 -1.76 15.65 -0.18
C VAL A 28 -0.33 15.69 0.35
N ARG A 29 -0.01 16.72 1.11
CA ARG A 29 1.22 16.75 1.91
C ARG A 29 1.12 15.70 3.00
N VAL A 30 2.26 15.19 3.44
CA VAL A 30 2.29 14.19 4.52
C VAL A 30 1.87 14.85 5.83
N PRO A 31 0.68 14.50 6.37
CA PRO A 31 0.24 15.00 7.66
C PRO A 31 0.83 14.15 8.79
N GLU A 32 0.41 14.42 10.00
CA GLU A 32 0.71 13.53 11.12
C GLU A 32 0.07 12.15 10.91
N ILE A 33 0.85 11.11 11.06
CA ILE A 33 0.43 9.73 10.85
C ILE A 33 0.37 9.04 12.21
N THR A 34 -0.76 8.41 12.50
CA THR A 34 -0.93 7.62 13.72
C THR A 34 -0.46 6.19 13.45
N SER A 35 0.56 5.77 14.18
CA SER A 35 1.10 4.42 14.07
C SER A 35 0.10 3.35 14.48
N VAL A 36 0.15 2.22 13.81
CA VAL A 36 -0.65 1.03 14.15
C VAL A 36 0.30 -0.05 14.67
N PRO A 37 0.05 -0.59 15.90
CA PRO A 37 0.88 -1.66 16.44
C PRO A 37 0.84 -2.92 15.57
N ASP A 38 1.95 -3.65 15.56
CA ASP A 38 2.09 -4.94 14.86
C ASP A 38 1.82 -4.89 13.36
N ALA A 39 2.00 -3.72 12.76
CA ALA A 39 1.93 -3.56 11.30
C ALA A 39 3.29 -3.86 10.68
N PRO A 40 3.32 -4.30 9.40
CA PRO A 40 4.57 -4.42 8.64
C PRO A 40 5.31 -3.08 8.55
N ASP A 41 6.63 -3.13 8.38
CA ASP A 41 7.48 -1.92 8.35
C ASP A 41 7.06 -0.89 7.30
N TYR A 42 6.55 -1.33 6.16
CA TYR A 42 6.10 -0.42 5.10
C TYR A 42 4.76 0.26 5.40
N MET A 43 4.00 -0.22 6.38
CA MET A 43 2.75 0.42 6.81
C MET A 43 3.04 1.43 7.91
N GLU A 44 2.98 2.71 7.55
CA GLU A 44 3.26 3.80 8.50
C GLU A 44 2.15 3.99 9.54
N GLY A 45 0.92 3.71 9.18
CA GLY A 45 -0.21 3.87 10.06
C GLY A 45 -1.45 4.34 9.33
N VAL A 46 -2.17 5.25 9.97
CA VAL A 46 -3.42 5.81 9.44
C VAL A 46 -3.43 7.33 9.56
N ILE A 47 -4.12 7.96 8.64
CA ILE A 47 -4.42 9.39 8.68
C ILE A 47 -5.93 9.61 8.67
N ASN A 48 -6.34 10.75 9.17
CA ASN A 48 -7.71 11.22 9.06
C ASN A 48 -7.77 12.19 7.87
N LEU A 49 -8.48 11.79 6.81
CA LEU A 49 -8.69 12.60 5.64
C LEU A 49 -10.16 13.03 5.59
N ARG A 50 -10.45 14.23 6.06
CA ARG A 50 -11.82 14.80 6.08
C ARG A 50 -12.85 13.85 6.73
N GLY A 51 -12.50 13.27 7.88
CA GLY A 51 -13.35 12.35 8.61
C GLY A 51 -13.27 10.89 8.17
N ARG A 52 -12.49 10.58 7.14
CA ARG A 52 -12.24 9.20 6.69
C ARG A 52 -10.89 8.71 7.16
N ILE A 53 -10.83 7.52 7.69
CA ILE A 53 -9.59 6.87 8.09
C ILE A 53 -8.98 6.21 6.86
N VAL A 54 -7.76 6.61 6.54
CA VAL A 54 -7.02 6.12 5.38
C VAL A 54 -5.75 5.43 5.85
N SER A 55 -5.55 4.19 5.46
CA SER A 55 -4.31 3.45 5.71
C SER A 55 -3.19 4.02 4.85
N VAL A 56 -2.02 4.21 5.43
CA VAL A 56 -0.86 4.81 4.76
C VAL A 56 0.27 3.81 4.64
N ILE A 57 0.72 3.59 3.44
CA ILE A 57 1.84 2.72 3.08
C ILE A 57 2.99 3.60 2.58
N ASP A 58 4.19 3.36 3.07
CA ASP A 58 5.38 4.01 2.53
C ASP A 58 5.94 3.17 1.37
N LEU A 59 5.77 3.65 0.15
CA LEU A 59 6.26 2.94 -1.02
C LEU A 59 7.78 2.82 -1.05
N ARG A 60 8.51 3.74 -0.43
CA ARG A 60 9.95 3.66 -0.34
C ARG A 60 10.39 2.43 0.46
N LYS A 61 9.74 2.18 1.57
CA LYS A 61 9.95 0.96 2.37
C LYS A 61 9.46 -0.28 1.64
N ARG A 62 8.31 -0.16 0.99
CA ARG A 62 7.70 -1.27 0.23
C ARG A 62 8.59 -1.76 -0.91
N PHE A 63 9.32 -0.84 -1.56
CA PHE A 63 10.24 -1.15 -2.66
C PHE A 63 11.68 -1.39 -2.20
N GLY A 64 11.94 -1.35 -0.89
CA GLY A 64 13.25 -1.69 -0.33
C GLY A 64 14.29 -0.58 -0.45
N GLU A 65 13.88 0.68 -0.52
CA GLU A 65 14.81 1.80 -0.49
C GLU A 65 15.59 1.84 0.83
N LYS A 66 16.91 1.92 0.73
CA LYS A 66 17.79 1.92 1.90
C LYS A 66 17.89 3.28 2.57
N GLU A 67 17.84 4.35 1.76
CA GLU A 67 17.92 5.72 2.24
C GLU A 67 16.58 6.43 2.04
N ILE A 68 15.84 6.59 3.11
CA ILE A 68 14.55 7.26 3.09
C ILE A 68 14.72 8.63 3.73
N ARG A 69 14.46 9.69 2.95
CA ARG A 69 14.57 11.06 3.42
C ARG A 69 13.19 11.67 3.58
N THR A 70 12.92 12.20 4.77
CA THR A 70 11.73 12.98 5.03
C THR A 70 12.00 14.43 4.74
N ASN A 71 11.27 15.01 3.80
CA ASN A 71 11.39 16.40 3.41
C ASN A 71 10.04 16.98 2.93
N ARG A 72 10.05 18.26 2.58
CA ARG A 72 8.83 18.98 2.17
C ARG A 72 8.29 18.53 0.80
N GLN A 73 9.06 17.82 0.01
CA GLN A 73 8.64 17.34 -1.30
C GLN A 73 7.83 16.04 -1.20
N ASN A 74 7.93 15.35 -0.07
CA ASN A 74 7.17 14.13 0.14
C ASN A 74 5.68 14.39 0.03
N ARG A 75 4.99 13.43 -0.57
CA ARG A 75 3.54 13.49 -0.80
C ARG A 75 2.91 12.16 -0.45
N ILE A 76 1.63 12.21 -0.14
CA ILE A 76 0.79 11.04 -0.10
C ILE A 76 -0.13 11.09 -1.33
N LEU A 77 -0.04 10.06 -2.17
CA LEU A 77 -1.03 9.82 -3.18
C LEU A 77 -2.18 9.04 -2.53
N VAL A 78 -3.33 9.66 -2.44
CA VAL A 78 -4.54 8.99 -1.96
C VAL A 78 -5.19 8.34 -3.16
N VAL A 79 -5.21 7.02 -3.16
CA VAL A 79 -5.75 6.21 -4.26
C VAL A 79 -7.00 5.48 -3.81
N GLU A 80 -7.89 5.25 -4.74
CA GLU A 80 -9.12 4.51 -4.51
C GLU A 80 -9.12 3.22 -5.31
N HIS A 81 -9.41 2.12 -4.65
CA HIS A 81 -9.54 0.82 -5.26
C HIS A 81 -10.64 0.04 -4.54
N ASN A 82 -11.61 -0.45 -5.33
CA ASN A 82 -12.77 -1.16 -4.79
C ASN A 82 -13.49 -0.41 -3.65
N GLY A 83 -13.66 0.90 -3.82
CA GLY A 83 -14.35 1.75 -2.85
C GLY A 83 -13.57 2.06 -1.57
N ARG A 84 -12.30 1.68 -1.52
CA ARG A 84 -11.42 1.95 -0.37
C ARG A 84 -10.32 2.94 -0.73
N LEU A 85 -10.05 3.85 0.18
CA LEU A 85 -8.94 4.78 0.08
C LEU A 85 -7.70 4.22 0.76
N SER A 86 -6.57 4.37 0.11
CA SER A 86 -5.24 4.08 0.65
C SER A 86 -4.30 5.23 0.32
N GLY A 87 -3.40 5.55 1.23
CA GLY A 87 -2.38 6.57 1.02
C GLY A 87 -1.03 5.93 0.71
N LEU A 88 -0.35 6.44 -0.28
CA LEU A 88 0.97 5.98 -0.70
C LEU A 88 1.97 7.12 -0.50
N ILE A 89 2.92 6.96 0.43
CA ILE A 89 4.00 7.95 0.61
C ILE A 89 5.03 7.75 -0.48
N VAL A 90 5.36 8.83 -1.15
CA VAL A 90 6.36 8.89 -2.21
C VAL A 90 7.31 10.06 -1.96
N ASP A 91 8.48 10.04 -2.60
CA ASP A 91 9.46 11.11 -2.47
C ASP A 91 8.94 12.42 -3.06
N SER A 92 8.34 12.36 -4.23
CA SER A 92 7.68 13.51 -4.85
C SER A 92 6.63 13.04 -5.87
N ALA A 93 5.59 13.81 -6.02
CA ALA A 93 4.64 13.66 -7.12
C ALA A 93 5.04 14.63 -8.24
N THR A 94 5.16 14.11 -9.46
CA THR A 94 5.68 14.92 -10.56
C THR A 94 4.58 15.54 -11.40
N GLU A 95 3.92 14.76 -12.22
CA GLU A 95 2.95 15.30 -13.17
C GLU A 95 2.01 14.21 -13.71
N VAL A 96 0.97 14.64 -14.37
CA VAL A 96 0.10 13.75 -15.13
C VAL A 96 0.74 13.53 -16.50
N LEU A 97 0.95 12.27 -16.86
CA LEU A 97 1.59 11.84 -18.07
C LEU A 97 0.61 11.11 -18.98
N LYS A 98 0.69 11.38 -20.25
CA LYS A 98 -0.03 10.65 -21.29
C LYS A 98 0.96 9.79 -22.04
N ILE A 99 0.87 8.48 -21.91
CA ILE A 99 1.76 7.53 -22.56
C ILE A 99 0.98 6.83 -23.68
N PRO A 100 1.42 6.94 -24.94
CA PRO A 100 0.81 6.18 -26.03
C PRO A 100 0.88 4.68 -25.74
N ALA A 101 -0.16 3.95 -26.05
CA ALA A 101 -0.21 2.51 -25.84
C ALA A 101 0.94 1.76 -26.53
N ALA A 102 1.41 2.28 -27.67
CA ALA A 102 2.56 1.72 -28.39
C ALA A 102 3.87 1.82 -27.60
N ASP A 103 3.96 2.76 -26.64
CA ASP A 103 5.15 2.98 -25.82
C ASP A 103 5.07 2.25 -24.47
N VAL A 104 4.07 1.40 -24.29
CA VAL A 104 3.91 0.58 -23.10
C VAL A 104 4.31 -0.87 -23.41
N GLU A 105 5.24 -1.39 -22.64
CA GLU A 105 5.68 -2.78 -22.73
C GLU A 105 5.18 -3.56 -21.52
N ALA A 106 4.88 -4.83 -21.72
CA ALA A 106 4.54 -5.73 -20.60
C ALA A 106 5.71 -5.86 -19.63
N SER A 107 5.40 -6.19 -18.39
CA SER A 107 6.40 -6.41 -17.37
C SER A 107 7.39 -7.49 -17.79
N PRO A 108 8.71 -7.24 -17.71
CA PRO A 108 9.70 -8.25 -18.03
C PRO A 108 9.61 -9.47 -17.09
N ALA A 109 10.08 -10.61 -17.58
CA ALA A 109 10.18 -11.80 -16.75
C ALA A 109 11.07 -11.52 -15.52
N GLY A 110 10.64 -11.98 -14.35
CA GLY A 110 11.35 -11.75 -13.09
C GLY A 110 10.75 -10.68 -12.18
N PHE A 111 9.79 -9.91 -12.67
CA PHE A 111 9.05 -8.95 -11.83
C PHE A 111 7.82 -9.56 -11.15
N GLU A 112 7.55 -10.82 -11.39
CA GLU A 112 6.37 -11.49 -10.85
C GLU A 112 6.50 -11.88 -9.37
N GLU A 113 7.71 -11.84 -8.84
CA GLU A 113 8.00 -12.25 -7.46
C GLU A 113 8.61 -11.12 -6.64
N GLY A 114 8.40 -11.16 -5.33
CA GLY A 114 8.98 -10.21 -4.38
C GLY A 114 8.31 -8.84 -4.35
N ASN A 115 9.11 -7.81 -4.07
CA ASN A 115 8.62 -6.45 -3.84
C ASN A 115 8.08 -5.76 -5.10
N LEU A 116 8.37 -6.29 -6.28
CA LEU A 116 8.00 -5.72 -7.56
C LEU A 116 6.88 -6.48 -8.28
N ASN A 117 6.19 -7.36 -7.59
CA ASN A 117 5.07 -8.11 -8.15
C ASN A 117 3.89 -7.22 -8.58
N CYS A 118 3.87 -5.97 -8.14
CA CYS A 118 2.84 -4.99 -8.49
C CYS A 118 3.15 -4.22 -9.78
N VAL A 119 4.24 -4.53 -10.47
CA VAL A 119 4.59 -3.89 -11.74
C VAL A 119 3.75 -4.50 -12.85
N SER A 120 2.93 -3.68 -13.51
CA SER A 120 2.10 -4.12 -14.63
C SER A 120 2.79 -3.96 -15.98
N GLY A 121 3.77 -3.08 -16.09
CA GLY A 121 4.50 -2.83 -17.31
C GLY A 121 5.48 -1.69 -17.20
N LEU A 122 6.10 -1.36 -18.33
CA LEU A 122 7.03 -0.24 -18.45
C LEU A 122 6.53 0.71 -19.53
N GLY A 123 6.49 1.99 -19.22
CA GLY A 123 6.16 3.04 -20.18
C GLY A 123 7.40 3.83 -20.57
N LYS A 124 7.47 4.22 -21.84
CA LYS A 124 8.50 5.11 -22.35
C LYS A 124 7.92 6.52 -22.50
N TYR A 125 8.53 7.47 -21.84
CA TYR A 125 8.10 8.86 -21.90
C TYR A 125 9.29 9.81 -21.84
N GLY A 126 9.47 10.62 -22.87
CA GLY A 126 10.53 11.62 -22.91
C GLY A 126 11.94 11.06 -22.71
N GLY A 127 12.22 9.88 -23.27
CA GLY A 127 13.53 9.21 -23.10
C GLY A 127 13.74 8.54 -21.72
N ARG A 128 12.71 8.53 -20.88
CA ARG A 128 12.76 7.89 -19.55
C ARG A 128 11.83 6.68 -19.51
N LEU A 129 12.20 5.72 -18.67
CA LEU A 129 11.34 4.60 -18.34
C LEU A 129 10.50 4.93 -17.10
N ILE A 130 9.21 4.62 -17.19
CA ILE A 130 8.27 4.77 -16.10
C ILE A 130 7.75 3.39 -15.74
N VAL A 131 7.90 3.03 -14.48
CA VAL A 131 7.44 1.74 -13.95
C VAL A 131 5.96 1.87 -13.63
N LEU A 132 5.12 1.15 -14.37
CA LEU A 132 3.67 1.18 -14.21
C LEU A 132 3.24 0.19 -13.14
N LEU A 133 2.44 0.65 -12.19
CA LEU A 133 1.99 -0.14 -11.06
C LEU A 133 0.52 -0.55 -11.22
N GLU A 134 0.23 -1.76 -10.80
CA GLU A 134 -1.13 -2.29 -10.72
C GLU A 134 -1.66 -2.13 -9.29
N MET A 135 -2.79 -1.43 -9.17
CA MET A 135 -3.35 -1.08 -7.86
C MET A 135 -3.81 -2.32 -7.07
N ALA A 136 -4.43 -3.29 -7.77
CA ALA A 136 -4.92 -4.49 -7.11
C ALA A 136 -3.81 -5.22 -6.34
N THR A 137 -2.68 -5.47 -6.99
CA THR A 137 -1.54 -6.17 -6.40
C THR A 137 -0.80 -5.29 -5.39
N LEU A 138 -0.65 -4.00 -5.69
CA LEU A 138 0.01 -3.05 -4.79
C LEU A 138 -0.70 -2.96 -3.44
N LEU A 139 -2.03 -3.00 -3.44
CA LEU A 139 -2.86 -2.84 -2.25
C LEU A 139 -3.25 -4.17 -1.58
N GLU A 140 -2.87 -5.29 -2.13
CA GLU A 140 -3.18 -6.62 -1.58
C GLU A 140 -2.63 -6.81 -0.16
N PHE A 141 -1.48 -6.24 0.12
CA PHE A 141 -0.87 -6.28 1.45
C PHE A 141 -1.71 -5.62 2.55
N SER A 142 -2.49 -4.62 2.20
CA SER A 142 -3.43 -3.99 3.14
C SER A 142 -4.56 -4.92 3.58
N ARG A 143 -4.87 -5.92 2.78
CA ARG A 143 -5.90 -6.93 3.07
C ARG A 143 -5.42 -8.03 4.01
N SER A 144 -4.18 -8.50 3.85
CA SER A 144 -3.60 -9.55 4.68
C SER A 144 -3.58 -9.16 6.16
N ILE A 145 -3.34 -7.90 6.45
CA ILE A 145 -3.29 -7.40 7.83
C ILE A 145 -4.67 -7.42 8.48
N ARG A 146 -5.72 -7.09 7.73
CA ARG A 146 -7.10 -7.13 8.25
C ARG A 146 -7.63 -8.55 8.44
N GLY A 147 -7.33 -9.44 7.51
CA GLY A 147 -7.74 -10.85 7.60
C GLY A 147 -7.12 -11.58 8.80
N ASN A 148 -5.91 -11.22 9.19
CA ASN A 148 -5.27 -11.79 10.37
C ASN A 148 -5.85 -11.24 11.68
N ARG A 149 -6.25 -9.97 11.70
CA ARG A 149 -6.89 -9.38 12.89
C ARG A 149 -8.29 -9.93 13.16
N GLU A 150 -9.07 -10.16 12.12
CA GLU A 150 -10.40 -10.75 12.27
C GLU A 150 -10.33 -12.20 12.73
N LYS A 151 -9.28 -12.95 12.32
CA LYS A 151 -9.04 -14.31 12.81
C LYS A 151 -8.50 -14.36 14.22
N GLU A 152 -7.68 -13.41 14.64
CA GLU A 152 -7.19 -13.32 16.03
C GLU A 152 -8.26 -12.84 17.01
N SER A 153 -9.12 -11.92 16.59
CA SER A 153 -10.23 -11.46 17.45
C SER A 153 -11.35 -12.48 17.58
N ALA A 154 -11.50 -13.38 16.63
CA ALA A 154 -12.48 -14.48 16.71
C ALA A 154 -11.96 -15.69 17.50
N GLY A 155 -10.66 -15.73 17.78
CA GLY A 155 -10.04 -16.86 18.50
C GLY A 155 -9.98 -16.75 20.02
N THR A 156 -10.41 -15.65 20.60
CA THR A 156 -10.19 -15.39 22.04
C THR A 156 -11.49 -15.39 22.85
N SER A 157 -12.43 -16.25 22.55
CA SER A 157 -13.56 -16.45 23.42
C SER A 157 -13.77 -17.91 23.84
N GLN A 158 -12.68 -18.50 24.31
CA GLN A 158 -12.83 -19.67 25.16
C GLN A 158 -12.27 -19.32 26.53
N SER A 159 -13.17 -18.90 27.40
CA SER A 159 -12.88 -18.90 28.81
C SER A 159 -12.60 -20.33 29.23
N PRO A 160 -11.51 -20.62 29.88
CA PRO A 160 -11.36 -21.90 30.51
C PRO A 160 -12.39 -21.95 31.66
N GLU A 161 -13.39 -22.72 31.43
CA GLU A 161 -14.24 -23.12 32.56
C GLU A 161 -13.38 -23.88 33.54
N SER A 162 -13.10 -23.23 34.63
CA SER A 162 -12.40 -23.87 35.72
C SER A 162 -13.23 -25.05 36.17
N ALA A 163 -12.74 -26.22 35.92
CA ALA A 163 -13.26 -27.41 36.56
C ALA A 163 -13.20 -27.23 38.08
N LYS A 164 -14.31 -26.99 38.68
CA LYS A 164 -14.43 -27.08 40.11
C LYS A 164 -14.24 -28.52 40.49
N GLN A 165 -13.11 -28.78 40.98
CA GLN A 165 -12.91 -29.97 41.79
C GLN A 165 -13.63 -29.77 43.11
N ALA A 166 -14.78 -30.38 43.23
CA ALA A 166 -15.33 -30.60 44.54
C ALA A 166 -14.58 -31.72 45.18
N THR A 167 -13.71 -31.45 46.05
CA THR A 167 -13.14 -32.43 46.93
C THR A 167 -14.12 -32.69 48.06
N ALA A 168 -14.80 -33.77 47.97
CA ALA A 168 -15.44 -34.34 49.11
C ALA A 168 -14.39 -35.03 49.95
N ALA A 169 -13.91 -34.42 50.95
CA ALA A 169 -13.16 -35.10 51.96
C ALA A 169 -14.13 -35.74 52.90
N GLY A 170 -14.33 -36.95 52.70
CA GLY A 170 -14.99 -37.71 53.71
C GLY A 170 -14.05 -38.14 54.80
N LYS A 171 -14.28 -38.08 55.93
CA LYS A 171 -13.70 -38.58 56.95
C LYS A 171 -14.01 -39.26 57.87
N PRO A 172 -13.90 -39.64 58.43
CA PRO A 172 -13.48 -40.12 59.58
C PRO A 172 -13.56 -40.99 60.34
#